data_01519c4eaa209c837ac07ff1b1586d8f
#
_entry.id   01519c4eaa209c837ac07ff1b1586d8f
#
_cell.length_a   1.000
_cell.length_b   1.000
_cell.length_c   1.000
_cell.angle_alpha   90.00
_cell.angle_beta   90.00
_cell.angle_gamma   90.00
#
_symmetry.space_group_name_H-M   'P 1'
#
loop_
_entity.id
_entity.type
_entity.pdbx_description
1 polymer ?
#
loop_
_entity_poly.entity_id
_entity_poly.type
_entity_poly.pdbx_seq_one_letter_code
_entity_poly.pdbx_strand_id
1 'polypeptide(L)'
;ALGPLSQYNDLNSLKDETDALAQASQSRITLINSLGVVISDSNIDVDDLDQIDNHSNRPEVIDAQNNGMGWSRRFSDTVQQEMLYFAILDASAGQQGVIRLAVPYNYFDQAFRSLNTSVILILVVALIASIMAGIIAGNYTRENFLELERAVTRLESGDLKKKTIKSLPTKRVDEIGSVA
;
A
#
# COMPACT_ATOMS: atom_id res chain seq x y z
N ALA A 1 -4.30 -6.46 25.66
CA ALA A 1 -4.24 -7.87 25.24
C ALA A 1 -5.32 -8.61 26.00
N LEU A 2 -6.10 -9.45 25.29
CA LEU A 2 -7.05 -10.35 25.96
C LEU A 2 -6.29 -11.26 26.94
N GLY A 3 -6.80 -11.39 28.17
CA GLY A 3 -6.37 -12.43 29.07
C GLY A 3 -6.77 -13.82 28.55
N PRO A 4 -6.23 -14.90 29.12
CA PRO A 4 -6.63 -16.26 28.72
C PRO A 4 -8.14 -16.45 28.89
N LEU A 5 -8.80 -17.10 27.92
CA LEU A 5 -10.25 -17.31 27.90
C LEU A 5 -10.79 -17.99 29.17
N SER A 6 -9.95 -18.77 29.89
CA SER A 6 -10.29 -19.42 31.16
C SER A 6 -10.43 -18.43 32.35
N GLN A 7 -10.02 -17.17 32.20
CA GLN A 7 -10.08 -16.15 33.24
C GLN A 7 -11.47 -15.51 33.36
N TYR A 8 -12.33 -15.67 32.35
CA TYR A 8 -13.64 -15.02 32.31
C TYR A 8 -14.71 -15.92 32.90
N ASN A 9 -15.12 -15.60 34.12
CA ASN A 9 -16.26 -16.23 34.76
C ASN A 9 -17.60 -15.57 34.38
N ASP A 10 -17.57 -14.44 33.69
CA ASP A 10 -18.72 -13.65 33.26
C ASP A 10 -18.62 -13.33 31.77
N LEU A 11 -19.60 -13.77 30.99
CA LEU A 11 -19.71 -13.52 29.54
C LEU A 11 -19.82 -12.02 29.22
N ASN A 12 -20.41 -11.22 30.10
CA ASN A 12 -20.52 -9.77 29.88
C ASN A 12 -19.16 -9.09 29.97
N SER A 13 -18.32 -9.49 30.94
CA SER A 13 -16.96 -8.98 31.05
C SER A 13 -16.11 -9.34 29.81
N LEU A 14 -16.28 -10.56 29.30
CA LEU A 14 -15.62 -11.02 28.08
C LEU A 14 -16.09 -10.21 26.86
N LYS A 15 -17.39 -9.92 26.79
CA LYS A 15 -17.98 -9.08 25.73
C LYS A 15 -17.40 -7.67 25.74
N ASP A 16 -17.33 -7.02 26.89
CA ASP A 16 -16.77 -5.67 27.05
C ASP A 16 -15.32 -5.59 26.57
N GLU A 17 -14.48 -6.56 26.90
CA GLU A 17 -13.11 -6.64 26.39
C GLU A 17 -13.04 -6.92 24.88
N THR A 18 -13.91 -7.79 24.38
CA THR A 18 -14.00 -8.07 22.95
C THR A 18 -14.38 -6.81 22.17
N ASP A 19 -15.32 -6.04 22.67
CA ASP A 19 -15.78 -4.78 22.07
C ASP A 19 -14.68 -3.70 22.10
N ALA A 20 -13.98 -3.57 23.23
CA ALA A 20 -12.85 -2.64 23.34
C ALA A 20 -11.73 -2.94 22.33
N LEU A 21 -11.41 -4.22 22.14
CA LEU A 21 -10.43 -4.64 21.15
C LEU A 21 -10.91 -4.44 19.71
N ALA A 22 -12.17 -4.74 19.44
CA ALA A 22 -12.78 -4.52 18.13
C ALA A 22 -12.75 -3.03 17.75
N GLN A 23 -13.05 -2.16 18.69
CA GLN A 23 -12.98 -0.72 18.50
C GLN A 23 -11.53 -0.25 18.24
N ALA A 24 -10.58 -0.74 19.03
CA ALA A 24 -9.17 -0.37 18.89
C ALA A 24 -8.56 -0.86 17.56
N SER A 25 -8.98 -2.05 17.09
CA SER A 25 -8.50 -2.66 15.84
C SER A 25 -9.32 -2.27 14.61
N GLN A 26 -10.45 -1.56 14.79
CA GLN A 26 -11.42 -1.24 13.73
C GLN A 26 -11.87 -2.49 12.95
N SER A 27 -12.09 -3.60 13.65
CA SER A 27 -12.39 -4.88 13.05
C SER A 27 -13.36 -5.67 13.93
N ARG A 28 -14.14 -6.57 13.32
CA ARG A 28 -14.98 -7.50 14.10
C ARG A 28 -14.10 -8.56 14.73
N ILE A 29 -14.26 -8.78 16.02
CA ILE A 29 -13.59 -9.85 16.78
C ILE A 29 -14.61 -10.87 17.24
N THR A 30 -14.27 -12.14 17.04
CA THR A 30 -15.07 -13.30 17.47
C THR A 30 -14.16 -14.22 18.27
N LEU A 31 -14.59 -14.61 19.46
CA LEU A 31 -13.92 -15.60 20.28
C LEU A 31 -14.64 -16.93 20.16
N ILE A 32 -13.90 -18.00 19.89
CA ILE A 32 -14.42 -19.32 19.58
C ILE A 32 -13.72 -20.33 20.50
N ASN A 33 -14.48 -21.21 21.15
CA ASN A 33 -13.90 -22.27 21.98
C ASN A 33 -13.35 -23.43 21.15
N SER A 34 -12.72 -24.40 21.79
CA SER A 34 -12.14 -25.59 21.14
C SER A 34 -13.16 -26.45 20.37
N LEU A 35 -14.44 -26.32 20.67
CA LEU A 35 -15.54 -27.04 19.99
C LEU A 35 -16.13 -26.25 18.82
N GLY A 36 -15.58 -25.06 18.53
CA GLY A 36 -16.09 -24.20 17.47
C GLY A 36 -17.30 -23.33 17.84
N VAL A 37 -17.71 -23.36 19.12
CA VAL A 37 -18.81 -22.51 19.61
C VAL A 37 -18.31 -21.09 19.83
N VAL A 38 -19.07 -20.10 19.36
CA VAL A 38 -18.79 -18.68 19.59
C VAL A 38 -19.14 -18.33 21.03
N ILE A 39 -18.20 -17.83 21.79
CA ILE A 39 -18.37 -17.44 23.19
C ILE A 39 -18.39 -15.93 23.40
N SER A 40 -17.93 -15.16 22.43
CA SER A 40 -18.09 -13.69 22.38
C SER A 40 -17.92 -13.20 20.95
N ASP A 41 -18.63 -12.14 20.59
CA ASP A 41 -18.52 -11.49 19.27
C ASP A 41 -18.81 -9.99 19.42
N SER A 42 -17.99 -9.14 18.82
CA SER A 42 -18.15 -7.69 18.97
C SER A 42 -19.42 -7.11 18.32
N ASN A 43 -20.02 -7.83 17.37
CA ASN A 43 -21.20 -7.37 16.64
C ASN A 43 -22.49 -8.05 17.09
N ILE A 44 -22.43 -8.93 18.10
CA ILE A 44 -23.55 -9.74 18.54
C ILE A 44 -23.65 -9.64 20.06
N ASP A 45 -24.85 -9.47 20.56
CA ASP A 45 -25.11 -9.42 21.98
C ASP A 45 -25.00 -10.82 22.62
N VAL A 46 -24.71 -10.86 23.93
CA VAL A 46 -24.52 -12.11 24.66
C VAL A 46 -25.75 -13.00 24.58
N ASP A 47 -26.95 -12.42 24.61
CA ASP A 47 -28.23 -13.15 24.56
C ASP A 47 -28.50 -13.81 23.20
N ASP A 48 -27.84 -13.37 22.13
CA ASP A 48 -28.02 -13.90 20.78
C ASP A 48 -26.91 -14.88 20.35
N LEU A 49 -25.89 -15.10 21.18
CA LEU A 49 -24.77 -16.01 20.87
C LEU A 49 -25.21 -17.44 20.57
N ASP A 50 -26.27 -17.93 21.22
CA ASP A 50 -26.80 -19.28 21.02
C ASP A 50 -27.42 -19.48 19.63
N GLN A 51 -27.73 -18.41 18.91
CA GLN A 51 -28.31 -18.46 17.56
C GLN A 51 -27.23 -18.52 16.46
N ILE A 52 -25.95 -18.43 16.84
CA ILE A 52 -24.84 -18.42 15.88
C ILE A 52 -24.46 -19.86 15.53
N ASP A 53 -24.29 -20.11 14.24
CA ASP A 53 -23.76 -21.37 13.74
C ASP A 53 -22.39 -21.70 14.35
N ASN A 54 -22.15 -22.98 14.59
CA ASN A 54 -20.86 -23.48 15.01
C ASN A 54 -19.80 -23.18 13.93
N HIS A 55 -18.65 -22.65 14.34
CA HIS A 55 -17.58 -22.19 13.46
C HIS A 55 -16.44 -23.20 13.30
N SER A 56 -16.56 -24.42 13.81
CA SER A 56 -15.51 -25.46 13.72
C SER A 56 -15.15 -25.84 12.28
N ASN A 57 -16.08 -25.65 11.34
CA ASN A 57 -15.87 -25.96 9.91
C ASN A 57 -15.35 -24.80 9.07
N ARG A 58 -15.05 -23.66 9.68
CA ARG A 58 -14.52 -22.50 8.96
C ARG A 58 -13.04 -22.70 8.62
N PRO A 59 -12.62 -22.49 7.36
CA PRO A 59 -11.24 -22.74 6.93
C PRO A 59 -10.19 -22.07 7.83
N GLU A 60 -10.38 -20.78 8.14
CA GLU A 60 -9.48 -20.03 9.01
C GLU A 60 -9.40 -20.62 10.43
N VAL A 61 -10.49 -21.18 10.94
CA VAL A 61 -10.53 -21.80 12.28
C VAL A 61 -9.82 -23.14 12.27
N ILE A 62 -10.06 -23.96 11.25
CA ILE A 62 -9.38 -25.25 11.06
C ILE A 62 -7.88 -25.04 10.95
N ASP A 63 -7.45 -24.07 10.12
CA ASP A 63 -6.04 -23.78 9.93
C ASP A 63 -5.40 -23.24 11.23
N ALA A 64 -6.10 -22.39 11.98
CA ALA A 64 -5.62 -21.90 13.27
C ALA A 64 -5.45 -23.03 14.28
N GLN A 65 -6.39 -23.97 14.37
CA GLN A 65 -6.30 -25.11 15.28
C GLN A 65 -5.13 -26.05 14.92
N ASN A 66 -4.84 -26.25 13.64
CA ASN A 66 -3.80 -27.16 13.18
C ASN A 66 -2.40 -26.53 13.16
N ASN A 67 -2.30 -25.26 12.79
CA ASN A 67 -1.04 -24.58 12.47
C ASN A 67 -0.76 -23.37 13.39
N GLY A 68 -1.64 -23.07 14.36
CA GLY A 68 -1.54 -21.92 15.23
C GLY A 68 -2.13 -20.63 14.66
N MET A 69 -2.23 -20.52 13.34
CA MET A 69 -2.84 -19.39 12.62
C MET A 69 -3.50 -19.85 11.31
N GLY A 70 -4.55 -19.16 10.92
CA GLY A 70 -5.23 -19.40 9.66
C GLY A 70 -5.83 -18.13 9.09
N TRP A 71 -6.14 -18.14 7.80
CA TRP A 71 -6.84 -17.05 7.15
C TRP A 71 -7.71 -17.56 6.02
N SER A 72 -8.79 -16.84 5.73
CA SER A 72 -9.64 -17.13 4.58
C SER A 72 -10.28 -15.86 4.03
N ARG A 73 -10.56 -15.87 2.74
CA ARG A 73 -11.37 -14.84 2.09
C ARG A 73 -12.67 -15.47 1.61
N ARG A 74 -13.79 -14.90 2.01
CA ARG A 74 -15.10 -15.38 1.58
C ARG A 74 -16.16 -14.28 1.67
N PHE A 75 -17.23 -14.45 0.91
CA PHE A 75 -18.41 -13.60 1.01
C PHE A 75 -19.12 -13.85 2.36
N SER A 76 -19.53 -12.77 3.01
CA SER A 76 -20.31 -12.83 4.26
C SER A 76 -21.77 -12.54 3.95
N ASP A 77 -22.62 -13.51 4.18
CA ASP A 77 -24.08 -13.36 4.01
C ASP A 77 -24.67 -12.36 5.01
N THR A 78 -24.07 -12.24 6.19
CA THR A 78 -24.54 -11.31 7.24
C THR A 78 -24.32 -9.85 6.88
N VAL A 79 -23.15 -9.51 6.32
CA VAL A 79 -22.79 -8.12 5.95
C VAL A 79 -22.78 -7.87 4.44
N GLN A 80 -23.19 -8.87 3.64
CA GLN A 80 -23.37 -8.81 2.18
C GLN A 80 -22.14 -8.23 1.43
N GLN A 81 -20.94 -8.66 1.86
CA GLN A 81 -19.69 -8.24 1.23
C GLN A 81 -18.57 -9.28 1.39
N GLU A 82 -17.53 -9.16 0.58
CA GLU A 82 -16.30 -9.95 0.71
C GLU A 82 -15.56 -9.55 2.00
N MET A 83 -15.25 -10.53 2.82
CA MET A 83 -14.55 -10.38 4.08
C MET A 83 -13.25 -11.17 4.08
N LEU A 84 -12.24 -10.62 4.73
CA LEU A 84 -11.00 -11.32 5.06
C LEU A 84 -11.03 -11.70 6.53
N TYR A 85 -10.87 -12.98 6.79
CA TYR A 85 -10.87 -13.56 8.13
C TYR A 85 -9.46 -14.00 8.47
N PHE A 86 -8.99 -13.61 9.67
CA PHE A 86 -7.78 -14.13 10.28
C PHE A 86 -8.13 -14.80 11.59
N ALA A 87 -7.50 -15.92 11.87
CA ALA A 87 -7.70 -16.67 13.09
C ALA A 87 -6.36 -17.05 13.71
N ILE A 88 -6.24 -16.93 15.02
CA ILE A 88 -5.08 -17.36 15.80
C ILE A 88 -5.53 -18.27 16.92
N LEU A 89 -4.75 -19.32 17.16
CA LEU A 89 -4.96 -20.22 18.28
C LEU A 89 -4.56 -19.53 19.57
N ASP A 90 -5.50 -19.46 20.52
CA ASP A 90 -5.19 -19.10 21.89
C ASP A 90 -4.95 -20.38 22.70
N ALA A 91 -3.69 -20.67 22.98
CA ALA A 91 -3.27 -21.81 23.78
C ALA A 91 -3.13 -21.48 25.28
N SER A 92 -3.59 -20.31 25.71
CA SER A 92 -3.46 -19.84 27.09
C SER A 92 -4.28 -20.71 28.04
N ALA A 93 -3.72 -21.06 29.18
CA ALA A 93 -4.39 -21.74 30.32
C ALA A 93 -5.03 -23.11 30.03
N GLY A 94 -4.56 -23.86 29.02
CA GLY A 94 -5.00 -25.26 28.79
C GLY A 94 -6.39 -25.42 28.16
N GLN A 95 -7.04 -24.32 27.81
CA GLN A 95 -8.23 -24.31 26.97
C GLN A 95 -7.86 -23.75 25.63
N GLN A 96 -7.84 -24.60 24.61
CA GLN A 96 -7.56 -24.18 23.24
C GLN A 96 -8.79 -23.43 22.70
N GLY A 97 -8.67 -22.15 22.47
CA GLY A 97 -9.66 -21.33 21.80
C GLY A 97 -9.08 -20.71 20.53
N VAL A 98 -9.91 -20.08 19.75
CA VAL A 98 -9.51 -19.34 18.54
C VAL A 98 -10.03 -17.92 18.63
N ILE A 99 -9.14 -16.97 18.44
CA ILE A 99 -9.47 -15.54 18.27
C ILE A 99 -9.54 -15.28 16.78
N ARG A 100 -10.71 -14.90 16.30
CA ARG A 100 -10.92 -14.57 14.89
C ARG A 100 -11.16 -13.10 14.70
N LEU A 101 -10.44 -12.52 13.76
CA LEU A 101 -10.56 -11.13 13.28
C LEU A 101 -11.23 -11.14 11.91
N ALA A 102 -12.19 -10.26 11.66
CA ALA A 102 -12.81 -10.10 10.36
C ALA A 102 -12.79 -8.64 9.91
N VAL A 103 -12.27 -8.40 8.70
CA VAL A 103 -12.20 -7.07 8.08
C VAL A 103 -12.80 -7.11 6.68
N PRO A 104 -13.51 -6.03 6.24
CA PRO A 104 -13.98 -5.93 4.88
C PRO A 104 -12.83 -5.93 3.88
N TYR A 105 -12.90 -6.78 2.86
CA TYR A 105 -11.85 -6.87 1.83
C TYR A 105 -11.70 -5.58 1.01
N ASN A 106 -12.80 -4.82 0.83
CA ASN A 106 -12.81 -3.55 0.11
C ASN A 106 -11.92 -2.46 0.75
N TYR A 107 -11.62 -2.54 2.04
CA TYR A 107 -10.66 -1.62 2.69
C TYR A 107 -9.29 -1.70 2.04
N PHE A 108 -8.81 -2.89 1.75
CA PHE A 108 -7.53 -3.10 1.07
C PHE A 108 -7.59 -2.63 -0.38
N ASP A 109 -8.68 -2.92 -1.09
CA ASP A 109 -8.87 -2.52 -2.49
C ASP A 109 -8.87 -0.99 -2.66
N GLN A 110 -9.52 -0.26 -1.76
CA GLN A 110 -9.54 1.20 -1.79
C GLN A 110 -8.16 1.80 -1.49
N ALA A 111 -7.45 1.28 -0.49
CA ALA A 111 -6.11 1.74 -0.17
C ALA A 111 -5.14 1.48 -1.33
N PHE A 112 -5.17 0.29 -1.93
CA PHE A 112 -4.32 -0.04 -3.09
C PHE A 112 -4.67 0.78 -4.33
N ARG A 113 -5.95 1.02 -4.62
CA ARG A 113 -6.37 1.88 -5.76
C ARG A 113 -5.91 3.32 -5.60
N SER A 114 -6.00 3.88 -4.40
CA SER A 114 -5.54 5.24 -4.10
C SER A 114 -4.03 5.37 -4.29
N LEU A 115 -3.24 4.43 -3.78
CA LEU A 115 -1.79 4.40 -3.95
C LEU A 115 -1.40 4.25 -5.43
N ASN A 116 -2.07 3.35 -6.14
CA ASN A 116 -1.77 3.08 -7.56
C ASN A 116 -2.05 4.32 -8.44
N THR A 117 -3.16 5.02 -8.19
CA THR A 117 -3.51 6.25 -8.91
C THR A 117 -2.49 7.37 -8.66
N SER A 118 -2.04 7.56 -7.42
CA SER A 118 -1.05 8.57 -7.07
C SER A 118 0.32 8.28 -7.70
N VAL A 119 0.75 7.03 -7.68
CA VAL A 119 2.01 6.59 -8.31
C VAL A 119 1.97 6.80 -9.82
N ILE A 120 0.88 6.42 -10.48
CA ILE A 120 0.70 6.63 -11.93
C ILE A 120 0.76 8.13 -12.26
N LEU A 121 0.08 8.98 -11.49
CA LEU A 121 0.11 10.43 -11.71
C LEU A 121 1.51 11.01 -11.59
N ILE A 122 2.27 10.61 -10.56
CA ILE A 122 3.67 11.04 -10.38
C ILE A 122 4.53 10.62 -11.58
N LEU A 123 4.39 9.38 -12.05
CA LEU A 123 5.13 8.87 -13.20
C LEU A 123 4.80 9.64 -14.49
N VAL A 124 3.53 9.96 -14.72
CA VAL A 124 3.10 10.76 -15.88
C VAL A 124 3.69 12.16 -15.82
N VAL A 125 3.64 12.82 -14.68
CA VAL A 125 4.23 14.15 -14.50
C VAL A 125 5.74 14.13 -14.71
N ALA A 126 6.43 13.13 -14.15
CA ALA A 126 7.87 12.96 -14.33
C ALA A 126 8.25 12.72 -15.80
N LEU A 127 7.45 11.92 -16.51
CA LEU A 127 7.65 11.67 -17.94
C LEU A 127 7.51 12.96 -18.76
N ILE A 128 6.45 13.74 -18.53
CA ILE A 128 6.22 15.01 -19.22
C ILE A 128 7.38 15.98 -18.92
N ALA A 129 7.80 16.11 -17.67
CA ALA A 129 8.92 16.96 -17.29
C ALA A 129 10.23 16.53 -17.97
N SER A 130 10.49 15.24 -18.07
CA SER A 130 11.66 14.68 -18.76
C SER A 130 11.66 15.00 -20.26
N ILE A 131 10.51 14.84 -20.92
CA ILE A 131 10.37 15.20 -22.35
C ILE A 131 10.60 16.68 -22.56
N MET A 132 10.00 17.54 -21.73
CA MET A 132 10.19 18.99 -21.82
C MET A 132 11.67 19.40 -21.62
N ALA A 133 12.32 18.84 -20.62
CA ALA A 133 13.74 19.07 -20.37
C ALA A 133 14.61 18.64 -21.56
N GLY A 134 14.31 17.49 -22.18
CA GLY A 134 14.97 17.01 -23.38
C GLY A 134 14.80 17.93 -24.58
N ILE A 135 13.59 18.45 -24.82
CA ILE A 135 13.32 19.41 -25.89
C ILE A 135 14.10 20.73 -25.66
N ILE A 136 14.07 21.25 -24.43
CA ILE A 136 14.79 22.50 -24.08
C ILE A 136 16.30 22.32 -24.27
N ALA A 137 16.85 21.22 -23.76
CA ALA A 137 18.28 20.91 -23.90
C ALA A 137 18.68 20.73 -25.38
N GLY A 138 17.86 20.04 -26.16
CA GLY A 138 18.08 19.81 -27.58
C GLY A 138 18.08 21.11 -28.39
N ASN A 139 17.11 22.00 -28.14
CA ASN A 139 17.03 23.30 -28.79
C ASN A 139 18.23 24.19 -28.42
N TYR A 140 18.60 24.22 -27.16
CA TYR A 140 19.76 24.99 -26.68
C TYR A 140 21.06 24.51 -27.33
N THR A 141 21.27 23.22 -27.43
CA THR A 141 22.46 22.63 -28.05
C THR A 141 22.49 22.91 -29.56
N ARG A 142 21.35 22.79 -30.25
CA ARG A 142 21.25 23.01 -31.68
C ARG A 142 21.62 24.46 -32.10
N GLU A 143 21.12 25.46 -31.38
CA GLU A 143 21.45 26.86 -31.67
C GLU A 143 22.94 27.13 -31.53
N ASN A 144 23.55 26.60 -30.49
CA ASN A 144 24.99 26.76 -30.25
C ASN A 144 25.84 26.05 -31.32
N PHE A 145 25.45 24.87 -31.81
CA PHE A 145 26.14 24.17 -32.86
C PHE A 145 26.04 24.91 -34.22
N LEU A 146 24.88 25.47 -34.54
CA LEU A 146 24.70 26.26 -35.77
C LEU A 146 25.53 27.53 -35.81
N GLU A 147 25.78 28.19 -34.68
CA GLU A 147 26.68 29.34 -34.59
C GLU A 147 28.13 28.91 -34.85
N LEU A 148 28.57 27.80 -34.28
CA LEU A 148 29.92 27.28 -34.48
C LEU A 148 30.14 26.87 -35.94
N GLU A 149 29.21 26.13 -36.56
CA GLU A 149 29.27 25.74 -37.96
C GLU A 149 29.36 26.95 -38.89
N ARG A 150 28.54 28.00 -38.67
CA ARG A 150 28.59 29.25 -39.44
C ARG A 150 29.94 29.98 -39.26
N ALA A 151 30.53 29.98 -38.09
CA ALA A 151 31.82 30.58 -37.82
C ALA A 151 32.94 29.82 -38.55
N VAL A 152 32.95 28.49 -38.52
CA VAL A 152 33.91 27.63 -39.21
C VAL A 152 33.81 27.81 -40.74
N THR A 153 32.60 27.75 -41.31
CA THR A 153 32.37 27.94 -42.75
C THR A 153 32.85 29.31 -43.23
N ARG A 154 32.71 30.37 -42.43
CA ARG A 154 33.26 31.71 -42.76
C ARG A 154 34.77 31.76 -42.72
N LEU A 155 35.43 31.04 -41.82
CA LEU A 155 36.89 30.94 -41.76
C LEU A 155 37.41 30.16 -42.96
N GLU A 156 36.77 29.07 -43.39
CA GLU A 156 37.12 28.30 -44.59
C GLU A 156 36.99 29.15 -45.89
N SER A 157 36.00 30.04 -45.95
CA SER A 157 35.80 30.95 -47.11
C SER A 157 36.77 32.11 -47.14
N GLY A 158 37.74 32.22 -46.23
CA GLY A 158 38.79 33.22 -46.22
C GLY A 158 38.36 34.60 -45.72
N ASP A 159 37.16 34.72 -45.13
CA ASP A 159 36.68 36.01 -44.57
C ASP A 159 37.18 36.20 -43.13
N LEU A 160 38.45 36.55 -43.01
CA LEU A 160 39.15 36.80 -41.74
C LEU A 160 38.85 38.17 -41.14
N LYS A 161 37.65 38.72 -41.36
CA LYS A 161 37.33 40.03 -40.77
C LYS A 161 37.29 39.92 -39.24
N LYS A 162 37.84 40.94 -38.57
CA LYS A 162 37.90 41.06 -37.09
C LYS A 162 36.56 40.85 -36.39
N LYS A 163 35.44 40.98 -37.11
CA LYS A 163 34.09 40.76 -36.65
C LYS A 163 33.72 39.25 -36.52
N THR A 164 34.31 38.40 -37.35
CA THR A 164 34.12 36.96 -37.37
C THR A 164 34.78 36.30 -36.16
N ILE A 165 36.02 36.76 -35.83
CA ILE A 165 36.75 36.25 -34.64
C ILE A 165 36.06 36.70 -33.34
N LYS A 166 35.42 37.87 -33.30
CA LYS A 166 34.68 38.36 -32.13
C LYS A 166 33.35 37.63 -31.91
N SER A 167 32.82 36.88 -32.87
CA SER A 167 31.61 36.10 -32.79
C SER A 167 31.83 34.67 -32.27
N LEU A 168 33.10 34.25 -32.09
CA LEU A 168 33.40 32.96 -31.49
C LEU A 168 33.02 32.97 -30.00
N PRO A 169 32.45 31.89 -29.47
CA PRO A 169 31.96 31.81 -28.10
C PRO A 169 33.09 31.59 -27.06
N THR A 170 34.21 32.31 -27.19
CA THR A 170 35.43 32.18 -26.36
C THR A 170 35.22 32.56 -24.87
N LYS A 171 34.10 33.19 -24.52
CA LYS A 171 33.77 33.56 -23.13
C LYS A 171 32.97 32.50 -22.38
N ARG A 172 32.69 31.38 -23.02
CA ARG A 172 31.94 30.28 -22.38
C ARG A 172 32.89 29.40 -21.58
N VAL A 173 32.37 28.89 -20.43
CA VAL A 173 33.12 28.05 -19.49
C VAL A 173 32.84 26.57 -19.75
N ASP A 174 32.22 26.23 -20.88
CA ASP A 174 31.92 24.85 -21.29
C ASP A 174 32.91 24.36 -22.38
N GLU A 175 32.78 23.11 -22.78
CA GLU A 175 33.64 22.43 -23.76
C GLU A 175 33.65 23.15 -25.10
N ILE A 176 32.58 23.88 -25.47
CA ILE A 176 32.49 24.66 -26.71
C ILE A 176 33.38 25.89 -26.65
N GLY A 177 33.48 26.56 -25.50
CA GLY A 177 34.36 27.69 -25.29
C GLY A 177 35.85 27.32 -25.28
N SER A 178 36.21 26.08 -24.97
CA SER A 178 37.59 25.58 -24.95
C SER A 178 38.13 25.24 -26.34
N VAL A 179 37.27 25.06 -27.35
CA VAL A 179 37.62 24.68 -28.73
C VAL A 179 37.63 25.91 -29.66
N ALA A 180 37.02 27.05 -29.26
CA ALA A 180 36.92 28.27 -30.04
C ALA A 180 38.08 29.24 -29.72
#